data_d9adc5ba4412eae142b4b62875fdd290
#
_entry.id   d9adc5ba4412eae142b4b62875fdd290
#
_cell.length_a   1.000
_cell.length_b   1.000
_cell.length_c   1.000
_cell.angle_alpha   90.00
_cell.angle_beta   90.00
_cell.angle_gamma   90.00
#
_symmetry.space_group_name_H-M   'P 1'
#
loop_
_entity.id
_entity.type
_entity.pdbx_description
1 polymer ?
#
loop_
_entity_poly.entity_id
_entity_poly.type
_entity_poly.pdbx_seq_one_letter_code
_entity_poly.pdbx_strand_id
1 'polypeptide(L)'
;MDIGLDRLDPSVPDPVESRRRAAGRFVRIVYGTFIFGLLSAVILYFGAPLVFLGGPGTVSAPRHEVSLPYVVQVVQTRVRPGGKVEAGDEIAQVRSPQHDEIIASYMRGLADLAGREAELRIRARVARDSLAAARSYLQLTDEAVKRLEAAPEATNVSTLYQLEVLSARAQALKTVVTQEAEAAEAAIQIESLSEVRERFQEHLDRTDAEFAGGRVVAPISGIVARNVPRIGQSLAPESAIAEIFDTTDLYVDWYIPNYRLIDPKVGNNVFVLFGNRRIPAVVDEILPLSGMPEAGAPHDQSGQIARIRFAPDVVNPALNATVRIHMHYSTIVARAAAALVDFLGLR
;
A
#
# COMPACT_ATOMS: atom_id res chain seq x y z
N MET A 1 -35.28 -57.83 90.30
CA MET A 1 -34.25 -56.93 89.79
C MET A 1 -34.88 -55.66 89.33
N ASP A 2 -34.86 -54.66 90.19
CA ASP A 2 -35.43 -53.34 89.91
C ASP A 2 -34.31 -52.50 89.19
N ILE A 3 -34.58 -52.20 87.98
CA ILE A 3 -33.69 -51.30 87.24
C ILE A 3 -34.16 -49.88 87.58
N GLY A 4 -33.48 -49.28 88.59
CA GLY A 4 -33.68 -47.88 88.92
C GLY A 4 -33.25 -47.00 87.77
N LEU A 5 -34.19 -46.42 87.02
CA LEU A 5 -33.99 -45.34 86.10
C LEU A 5 -33.60 -44.09 86.91
N ASP A 6 -32.35 -43.80 87.04
CA ASP A 6 -31.82 -42.55 87.61
C ASP A 6 -32.39 -41.35 86.79
N ARG A 7 -33.29 -40.57 87.43
CA ARG A 7 -33.76 -39.33 86.82
C ARG A 7 -32.61 -38.35 86.78
N LEU A 8 -32.14 -38.11 85.58
CA LEU A 8 -31.18 -37.04 85.36
C LEU A 8 -31.70 -35.72 85.90
N ASP A 9 -30.89 -35.10 86.76
CA ASP A 9 -31.19 -33.83 87.42
C ASP A 9 -31.32 -32.74 86.34
N PRO A 10 -32.46 -32.03 86.20
CA PRO A 10 -32.71 -31.06 85.13
C PRO A 10 -31.79 -29.81 85.25
N SER A 11 -31.03 -29.68 86.34
CA SER A 11 -30.11 -28.57 86.58
C SER A 11 -28.71 -28.74 85.98
N VAL A 12 -28.37 -29.99 85.59
CA VAL A 12 -27.02 -30.27 85.00
C VAL A 12 -27.15 -30.27 83.49
N PRO A 13 -26.52 -29.32 82.79
CA PRO A 13 -26.57 -29.26 81.31
C PRO A 13 -25.92 -30.50 80.76
N ASP A 14 -26.66 -31.30 79.98
CA ASP A 14 -26.12 -32.46 79.26
C ASP A 14 -24.94 -32.09 78.39
N PRO A 15 -23.76 -32.64 78.64
CA PRO A 15 -22.55 -32.34 77.85
C PRO A 15 -22.68 -32.73 76.38
N VAL A 16 -23.61 -33.63 76.03
CA VAL A 16 -23.95 -34.04 74.70
C VAL A 16 -24.75 -32.93 73.96
N GLU A 17 -25.67 -32.27 74.73
CA GLU A 17 -26.48 -31.21 74.15
C GLU A 17 -25.70 -29.96 73.84
N SER A 18 -24.67 -29.60 74.64
CA SER A 18 -23.79 -28.50 74.36
C SER A 18 -22.93 -28.77 73.14
N ARG A 19 -22.43 -29.99 72.91
CA ARG A 19 -21.74 -30.41 71.73
C ARG A 19 -22.65 -30.40 70.47
N ARG A 20 -23.91 -30.88 70.62
CA ARG A 20 -24.87 -30.84 69.51
C ARG A 20 -25.24 -29.39 69.10
N ARG A 21 -25.36 -28.48 70.07
CA ARG A 21 -25.61 -27.04 69.79
C ARG A 21 -24.42 -26.38 69.17
N ALA A 22 -23.18 -26.72 69.57
CA ALA A 22 -21.93 -26.24 68.93
C ALA A 22 -21.76 -26.80 67.51
N ALA A 23 -22.00 -28.10 67.31
CA ALA A 23 -21.99 -28.72 65.98
C ALA A 23 -23.03 -28.12 65.04
N GLY A 24 -24.26 -27.89 65.56
CA GLY A 24 -25.35 -27.25 64.78
C GLY A 24 -25.00 -25.80 64.38
N ARG A 25 -24.28 -25.03 65.21
CA ARG A 25 -23.82 -23.71 64.88
C ARG A 25 -22.72 -23.78 63.83
N PHE A 26 -21.78 -24.70 64.02
CA PHE A 26 -20.69 -24.90 63.04
C PHE A 26 -21.22 -25.29 61.66
N VAL A 27 -22.12 -26.27 61.57
CA VAL A 27 -22.79 -26.69 60.33
C VAL A 27 -23.54 -25.51 59.68
N ARG A 28 -24.25 -24.71 60.50
CA ARG A 28 -24.97 -23.54 59.97
C ARG A 28 -24.05 -22.45 59.44
N ILE A 29 -22.87 -22.23 60.09
CA ILE A 29 -21.84 -21.30 59.61
C ILE A 29 -21.23 -21.80 58.30
N VAL A 30 -20.81 -23.08 58.25
CA VAL A 30 -20.25 -23.70 57.03
C VAL A 30 -21.22 -23.64 55.87
N TYR A 31 -22.49 -24.01 56.12
CA TYR A 31 -23.54 -23.95 55.11
C TYR A 31 -23.84 -22.51 54.63
N GLY A 32 -23.89 -21.58 55.58
CA GLY A 32 -24.04 -20.15 55.27
C GLY A 32 -22.89 -19.59 54.45
N THR A 33 -21.65 -19.95 54.81
CA THR A 33 -20.44 -19.55 54.03
C THR A 33 -20.45 -20.16 52.63
N PHE A 34 -20.87 -21.43 52.51
CA PHE A 34 -20.97 -22.10 51.21
C PHE A 34 -22.03 -21.46 50.32
N ILE A 35 -23.22 -21.18 50.86
CA ILE A 35 -24.30 -20.48 50.12
C ILE A 35 -23.84 -19.09 49.72
N PHE A 36 -23.22 -18.35 50.64
CA PHE A 36 -22.71 -17.00 50.36
C PHE A 36 -21.61 -17.05 49.26
N GLY A 37 -20.69 -18.01 49.32
CA GLY A 37 -19.69 -18.25 48.32
C GLY A 37 -20.28 -18.58 46.95
N LEU A 38 -21.28 -19.48 46.91
CA LEU A 38 -22.00 -19.84 45.71
C LEU A 38 -22.75 -18.64 45.12
N LEU A 39 -23.49 -17.90 45.93
CA LEU A 39 -24.20 -16.71 45.51
C LEU A 39 -23.27 -15.63 44.99
N SER A 40 -22.15 -15.42 45.67
CA SER A 40 -21.09 -14.49 45.22
C SER A 40 -20.49 -14.92 43.88
N ALA A 41 -20.23 -16.23 43.71
CA ALA A 41 -19.72 -16.75 42.43
C ALA A 41 -20.73 -16.55 41.28
N VAL A 42 -22.03 -16.79 41.55
CA VAL A 42 -23.10 -16.53 40.57
C VAL A 42 -23.21 -15.04 40.23
N ILE A 43 -23.19 -14.17 41.23
CA ILE A 43 -23.24 -12.72 41.03
C ILE A 43 -22.01 -12.24 40.26
N LEU A 44 -20.81 -12.74 40.56
CA LEU A 44 -19.58 -12.39 39.82
C LEU A 44 -19.63 -12.90 38.38
N TYR A 45 -20.11 -14.13 38.17
CA TYR A 45 -20.19 -14.72 36.84
C TYR A 45 -21.18 -14.00 35.91
N PHE A 46 -22.39 -13.77 36.40
CA PHE A 46 -23.47 -13.10 35.64
C PHE A 46 -23.35 -11.56 35.67
N GLY A 47 -22.72 -11.00 36.70
CA GLY A 47 -22.51 -9.56 36.82
C GLY A 47 -21.33 -9.02 36.03
N ALA A 48 -20.37 -9.86 35.67
CA ALA A 48 -19.18 -9.42 34.90
C ALA A 48 -19.54 -8.70 33.59
N PRO A 49 -20.46 -9.21 32.73
CA PRO A 49 -20.88 -8.51 31.51
C PRO A 49 -21.58 -7.17 31.76
N LEU A 50 -22.09 -6.94 32.96
CA LEU A 50 -22.72 -5.67 33.34
C LEU A 50 -21.72 -4.59 33.76
N VAL A 51 -20.49 -5.00 34.08
CA VAL A 51 -19.43 -4.10 34.57
C VAL A 51 -18.45 -3.73 33.49
N PHE A 52 -18.15 -4.65 32.61
CA PHE A 52 -17.20 -4.41 31.53
C PHE A 52 -17.62 -5.10 30.23
N LEU A 53 -17.29 -4.47 29.13
CA LEU A 53 -17.41 -5.03 27.80
C LEU A 53 -16.08 -5.68 27.43
N GLY A 54 -16.08 -6.97 27.18
CA GLY A 54 -14.90 -7.72 26.73
C GLY A 54 -15.10 -8.26 25.33
N GLY A 55 -14.03 -8.34 24.56
CA GLY A 55 -14.05 -8.94 23.24
C GLY A 55 -12.66 -9.34 22.79
N PRO A 56 -12.56 -10.24 21.80
CA PRO A 56 -11.29 -10.56 21.17
C PRO A 56 -10.86 -9.42 20.27
N GLY A 57 -9.54 -9.30 20.07
CA GLY A 57 -8.94 -8.39 19.11
C GLY A 57 -7.67 -8.97 18.53
N THR A 58 -7.26 -8.43 17.39
CA THR A 58 -6.05 -8.82 16.69
C THR A 58 -5.15 -7.59 16.54
N VAL A 59 -3.89 -7.74 16.93
CA VAL A 59 -2.89 -6.68 16.72
C VAL A 59 -2.55 -6.62 15.24
N SER A 60 -2.73 -5.45 14.65
CA SER A 60 -2.48 -5.19 13.25
C SER A 60 -1.59 -3.96 13.06
N ALA A 61 -1.13 -3.75 11.86
CA ALA A 61 -0.36 -2.59 11.45
C ALA A 61 -0.74 -2.21 10.00
N PRO A 62 -0.55 -0.95 9.58
CA PRO A 62 -0.63 -0.60 8.18
C PRO A 62 0.33 -1.47 7.37
N ARG A 63 -0.15 -1.98 6.24
CA ARG A 63 0.67 -2.80 5.34
C ARG A 63 0.91 -2.07 4.03
N HIS A 64 2.12 -2.18 3.55
CA HIS A 64 2.53 -1.68 2.26
C HIS A 64 2.95 -2.85 1.38
N GLU A 65 2.28 -2.97 0.24
CA GLU A 65 2.59 -3.99 -0.75
C GLU A 65 3.60 -3.42 -1.74
N VAL A 66 4.67 -4.16 -1.96
CA VAL A 66 5.69 -3.85 -2.95
C VAL A 66 5.45 -4.74 -4.15
N SER A 67 5.05 -4.15 -5.26
CA SER A 67 4.76 -4.84 -6.52
C SER A 67 5.38 -4.13 -7.70
N LEU A 68 5.45 -4.79 -8.84
CA LEU A 68 5.89 -4.21 -10.12
C LEU A 68 4.80 -4.39 -11.18
N PRO A 69 4.69 -3.45 -12.13
CA PRO A 69 3.67 -3.51 -13.19
C PRO A 69 4.01 -4.53 -14.29
N TYR A 70 5.05 -5.34 -14.11
CA TYR A 70 5.56 -6.31 -15.09
C TYR A 70 5.45 -7.74 -14.57
N VAL A 71 5.40 -8.69 -15.49
CA VAL A 71 5.70 -10.10 -15.15
C VAL A 71 7.18 -10.17 -14.76
N VAL A 72 7.45 -10.65 -13.53
CA VAL A 72 8.81 -10.75 -13.02
C VAL A 72 9.13 -12.16 -12.54
N GLN A 73 10.38 -12.54 -12.68
CA GLN A 73 10.95 -13.73 -12.08
C GLN A 73 11.90 -13.34 -10.97
N VAL A 74 11.72 -13.92 -9.78
CA VAL A 74 12.59 -13.67 -8.63
C VAL A 74 13.93 -14.37 -8.82
N VAL A 75 15.00 -13.58 -8.91
CA VAL A 75 16.38 -14.08 -9.06
C VAL A 75 17.00 -14.35 -7.69
N GLN A 76 16.80 -13.41 -6.77
CA GLN A 76 17.33 -13.50 -5.42
C GLN A 76 16.38 -12.82 -4.43
N THR A 77 16.26 -13.38 -3.24
CA THR A 77 15.53 -12.77 -2.12
C THR A 77 16.53 -12.49 -1.00
N ARG A 78 16.56 -11.24 -0.52
CA ARG A 78 17.50 -10.80 0.52
C ARG A 78 16.86 -10.73 1.90
N VAL A 79 15.54 -10.74 1.97
CA VAL A 79 14.77 -10.66 3.22
C VAL A 79 14.24 -12.02 3.63
N ARG A 80 13.98 -12.18 4.92
CA ARG A 80 13.34 -13.37 5.47
C ARG A 80 11.94 -13.03 5.99
N PRO A 81 10.99 -13.97 5.93
CA PRO A 81 9.71 -13.82 6.58
C PRO A 81 9.85 -13.42 8.05
N GLY A 82 9.17 -12.37 8.49
CA GLY A 82 9.28 -11.83 9.84
C GLY A 82 10.55 -11.02 10.12
N GLY A 83 11.43 -10.84 9.13
CA GLY A 83 12.64 -10.01 9.25
C GLY A 83 12.30 -8.52 9.31
N LYS A 84 13.14 -7.75 10.00
CA LYS A 84 13.07 -6.29 9.99
C LYS A 84 13.80 -5.75 8.76
N VAL A 85 13.25 -4.69 8.18
CA VAL A 85 13.83 -3.95 7.05
C VAL A 85 13.75 -2.46 7.33
N GLU A 86 14.70 -1.71 6.80
CA GLU A 86 14.68 -0.26 6.80
C GLU A 86 14.29 0.27 5.41
N ALA A 87 13.74 1.48 5.35
CA ALA A 87 13.41 2.11 4.08
C ALA A 87 14.65 2.22 3.20
N GLY A 88 14.56 1.74 1.95
CA GLY A 88 15.67 1.67 1.00
C GLY A 88 16.44 0.34 0.98
N ASP A 89 16.21 -0.56 1.95
CA ASP A 89 16.83 -1.89 1.95
C ASP A 89 16.37 -2.71 0.74
N GLU A 90 17.31 -3.47 0.14
CA GLU A 90 17.01 -4.36 -0.96
C GLU A 90 16.26 -5.60 -0.47
N ILE A 91 15.02 -5.76 -0.93
CA ILE A 91 14.14 -6.89 -0.62
C ILE A 91 14.44 -8.09 -1.51
N ALA A 92 14.49 -7.83 -2.82
CA ALA A 92 14.66 -8.85 -3.83
C ALA A 92 15.33 -8.28 -5.09
N GLN A 93 15.99 -9.17 -5.83
CA GLN A 93 16.43 -8.93 -7.19
C GLN A 93 15.53 -9.72 -8.12
N VAL A 94 14.94 -9.05 -9.11
CA VAL A 94 14.03 -9.64 -10.08
C VAL A 94 14.51 -9.41 -11.52
N ARG A 95 14.03 -10.23 -12.42
CA ARG A 95 14.23 -10.08 -13.86
C ARG A 95 12.86 -10.06 -14.54
N SER A 96 12.67 -9.18 -15.52
CA SER A 96 11.44 -9.09 -16.28
C SER A 96 11.70 -9.19 -17.77
N PRO A 97 11.40 -10.35 -18.42
CA PRO A 97 11.45 -10.46 -19.86
C PRO A 97 10.52 -9.47 -20.57
N GLN A 98 9.38 -9.14 -19.95
CA GLN A 98 8.44 -8.15 -20.49
C GLN A 98 9.04 -6.74 -20.48
N HIS A 99 9.74 -6.33 -19.42
CA HIS A 99 10.47 -5.07 -19.38
C HIS A 99 11.57 -5.03 -20.44
N ASP A 100 12.36 -6.10 -20.56
CA ASP A 100 13.42 -6.22 -21.57
C ASP A 100 12.86 -6.05 -22.99
N GLU A 101 11.68 -6.62 -23.27
CA GLU A 101 10.98 -6.48 -24.56
C GLU A 101 10.50 -5.05 -24.81
N ILE A 102 9.96 -4.37 -23.79
CA ILE A 102 9.55 -2.97 -23.84
C ILE A 102 10.77 -2.10 -24.17
N ILE A 103 11.87 -2.25 -23.45
CA ILE A 103 13.13 -1.52 -23.71
C ILE A 103 13.64 -1.78 -25.14
N ALA A 104 13.66 -3.04 -25.57
CA ALA A 104 14.05 -3.40 -26.94
C ALA A 104 13.12 -2.78 -27.99
N SER A 105 11.83 -2.61 -27.71
CA SER A 105 10.88 -1.95 -28.61
C SER A 105 11.16 -0.44 -28.73
N TYR A 106 11.46 0.23 -27.62
CA TYR A 106 11.87 1.64 -27.64
C TYR A 106 13.19 1.84 -28.39
N MET A 107 14.18 0.98 -28.16
CA MET A 107 15.46 1.03 -28.88
C MET A 107 15.29 0.85 -30.39
N ARG A 108 14.42 -0.08 -30.82
CA ARG A 108 14.09 -0.23 -32.24
C ARG A 108 13.41 1.02 -32.81
N GLY A 109 12.45 1.59 -32.08
CA GLY A 109 11.80 2.84 -32.46
C GLY A 109 12.79 4.01 -32.61
N LEU A 110 13.73 4.15 -31.68
CA LEU A 110 14.80 5.16 -31.75
C LEU A 110 15.73 4.92 -32.97
N ALA A 111 16.07 3.67 -33.27
CA ALA A 111 16.87 3.34 -34.45
C ALA A 111 16.14 3.67 -35.76
N ASP A 112 14.86 3.41 -35.87
CA ASP A 112 14.01 3.75 -37.00
C ASP A 112 13.92 5.28 -37.22
N LEU A 113 13.72 6.03 -36.11
CA LEU A 113 13.70 7.49 -36.14
C LEU A 113 15.04 8.06 -36.61
N ALA A 114 16.17 7.52 -36.12
CA ALA A 114 17.49 7.91 -36.53
C ALA A 114 17.73 7.64 -38.03
N GLY A 115 17.25 6.51 -38.55
CA GLY A 115 17.28 6.17 -39.96
C GLY A 115 16.53 7.19 -40.84
N ARG A 116 15.29 7.52 -40.44
CA ARG A 116 14.44 8.52 -41.12
C ARG A 116 15.09 9.93 -41.08
N GLU A 117 15.62 10.31 -39.93
CA GLU A 117 16.30 11.59 -39.78
C GLU A 117 17.52 11.67 -40.68
N ALA A 118 18.33 10.60 -40.79
CA ALA A 118 19.47 10.54 -41.70
C ALA A 118 19.07 10.69 -43.18
N GLU A 119 17.98 10.02 -43.60
CA GLU A 119 17.43 10.13 -44.95
C GLU A 119 16.99 11.59 -45.25
N LEU A 120 16.26 12.22 -44.34
CA LEU A 120 15.83 13.60 -44.50
C LEU A 120 16.99 14.58 -44.53
N ARG A 121 18.05 14.36 -43.74
CA ARG A 121 19.27 15.16 -43.77
C ARG A 121 19.98 15.06 -45.13
N ILE A 122 20.05 13.86 -45.71
CA ILE A 122 20.59 13.66 -47.05
C ILE A 122 19.75 14.42 -48.08
N ARG A 123 18.42 14.27 -48.04
CA ARG A 123 17.50 14.97 -48.95
C ARG A 123 17.64 16.49 -48.83
N ALA A 124 17.64 17.03 -47.60
CA ALA A 124 17.85 18.46 -47.35
C ALA A 124 19.21 18.96 -47.87
N ARG A 125 20.26 18.17 -47.77
CA ARG A 125 21.58 18.52 -48.31
C ARG A 125 21.55 18.57 -49.82
N VAL A 126 21.03 17.54 -50.47
CA VAL A 126 20.90 17.48 -51.93
C VAL A 126 20.09 18.67 -52.46
N ALA A 127 18.95 18.98 -51.80
CA ALA A 127 18.13 20.14 -52.19
C ALA A 127 18.89 21.47 -52.05
N ARG A 128 19.63 21.66 -50.97
CA ARG A 128 20.45 22.88 -50.78
C ARG A 128 21.60 23.01 -51.79
N ASP A 129 22.30 21.91 -52.09
CA ASP A 129 23.40 21.90 -53.02
C ASP A 129 22.90 22.16 -54.45
N SER A 130 21.76 21.58 -54.84
CA SER A 130 21.12 21.83 -56.13
C SER A 130 20.53 23.24 -56.25
N LEU A 131 20.08 23.84 -55.13
CA LEU A 131 19.54 25.20 -55.08
C LEU A 131 20.59 26.25 -55.52
N ALA A 132 21.84 26.10 -55.11
CA ALA A 132 22.89 27.01 -55.53
C ALA A 132 23.08 27.04 -57.06
N ALA A 133 23.08 25.86 -57.69
CA ALA A 133 23.15 25.74 -59.16
C ALA A 133 21.88 26.29 -59.85
N ALA A 134 20.69 25.98 -59.30
CA ALA A 134 19.42 26.48 -59.81
C ALA A 134 19.32 28.01 -59.79
N ARG A 135 19.79 28.64 -58.70
CA ARG A 135 19.82 30.10 -58.56
C ARG A 135 20.78 30.73 -59.59
N SER A 136 21.95 30.13 -59.78
CA SER A 136 22.93 30.61 -60.82
C SER A 136 22.31 30.51 -62.20
N TYR A 137 21.60 29.42 -62.51
CA TYR A 137 20.91 29.27 -63.80
C TYR A 137 19.78 30.26 -63.97
N LEU A 138 19.00 30.54 -62.91
CA LEU A 138 17.96 31.57 -62.92
C LEU A 138 18.55 32.96 -63.18
N GLN A 139 19.68 33.32 -62.57
CA GLN A 139 20.40 34.59 -62.84
C GLN A 139 20.79 34.72 -64.30
N LEU A 140 21.38 33.67 -64.92
CA LEU A 140 21.76 33.68 -66.33
C LEU A 140 20.50 33.87 -67.21
N THR A 141 19.36 33.21 -66.92
CA THR A 141 18.17 33.41 -67.74
C THR A 141 17.51 34.76 -67.52
N ASP A 142 17.60 35.33 -66.29
CA ASP A 142 17.17 36.71 -66.02
C ASP A 142 18.00 37.73 -66.77
N GLU A 143 19.33 37.55 -66.88
CA GLU A 143 20.19 38.37 -67.68
C GLU A 143 19.85 38.26 -69.16
N ALA A 144 19.52 37.07 -69.68
CA ALA A 144 19.08 36.86 -71.03
C ALA A 144 17.82 37.59 -71.37
N VAL A 145 16.81 37.56 -70.45
CA VAL A 145 15.57 38.32 -70.57
C VAL A 145 15.81 39.82 -70.57
N LYS A 146 16.62 40.35 -69.64
CA LYS A 146 17.04 41.77 -69.60
C LYS A 146 17.70 42.25 -70.89
N ARG A 147 18.58 41.43 -71.47
CA ARG A 147 19.22 41.74 -72.76
C ARG A 147 18.18 41.74 -73.88
N LEU A 148 17.23 40.84 -73.87
CA LEU A 148 16.17 40.78 -74.85
C LEU A 148 15.26 42.01 -74.78
N GLU A 149 14.86 42.46 -73.55
CA GLU A 149 14.08 43.69 -73.34
C GLU A 149 14.82 44.97 -73.70
N ALA A 150 16.12 45.00 -73.53
CA ALA A 150 16.98 46.15 -73.91
C ALA A 150 17.35 46.19 -75.40
N ALA A 151 17.04 45.18 -76.20
CA ALA A 151 17.34 45.14 -77.63
C ALA A 151 16.54 46.17 -78.41
N PRO A 152 17.07 46.99 -79.28
CA PRO A 152 16.36 47.96 -80.08
C PRO A 152 15.24 47.28 -80.92
N GLU A 153 14.09 47.92 -81.10
CA GLU A 153 12.94 47.40 -81.90
C GLU A 153 13.38 47.08 -83.41
N ALA A 154 14.45 47.62 -83.84
CA ALA A 154 14.98 47.38 -85.21
C ALA A 154 15.72 46.00 -85.35
N THR A 155 15.96 45.30 -84.24
CA THR A 155 16.54 43.96 -84.24
C THR A 155 15.44 42.93 -84.36
N ASN A 156 15.30 42.27 -85.58
CA ASN A 156 14.30 41.21 -85.81
C ASN A 156 14.65 39.96 -84.95
N VAL A 157 14.39 40.04 -83.65
CA VAL A 157 14.47 38.88 -82.77
C VAL A 157 13.27 37.99 -83.02
N SER A 158 13.54 36.72 -83.41
CA SER A 158 12.48 35.73 -83.66
C SER A 158 11.61 35.58 -82.45
N THR A 159 10.27 35.59 -82.65
CA THR A 159 9.28 35.35 -81.60
C THR A 159 9.47 33.99 -80.97
N LEU A 160 10.01 33.02 -81.69
CA LEU A 160 10.39 31.69 -81.14
C LEU A 160 11.49 31.78 -80.11
N TYR A 161 12.51 32.58 -80.37
CA TYR A 161 13.64 32.79 -79.43
C TYR A 161 13.16 33.54 -78.17
N GLN A 162 12.30 34.52 -78.35
CA GLN A 162 11.68 35.20 -77.16
C GLN A 162 10.88 34.22 -76.26
N LEU A 163 10.05 33.35 -76.87
CA LEU A 163 9.31 32.31 -76.14
C LEU A 163 10.27 31.31 -75.48
N GLU A 164 11.34 30.95 -76.12
CA GLU A 164 12.35 30.03 -75.57
C GLU A 164 13.06 30.60 -74.34
N VAL A 165 13.49 31.84 -74.36
CA VAL A 165 14.14 32.53 -73.25
C VAL A 165 13.18 32.70 -72.08
N LEU A 166 11.90 33.07 -72.33
CA LEU A 166 10.88 33.23 -71.33
C LEU A 166 10.52 31.86 -70.71
N SER A 167 10.44 30.83 -71.53
CA SER A 167 10.19 29.46 -71.03
C SER A 167 11.32 28.91 -70.20
N ALA A 168 12.58 29.17 -70.59
CA ALA A 168 13.80 28.79 -69.85
C ALA A 168 13.80 29.48 -68.46
N ARG A 169 13.48 30.79 -68.40
CA ARG A 169 13.34 31.52 -67.15
C ARG A 169 12.25 30.94 -66.24
N ALA A 170 11.06 30.69 -66.82
CA ALA A 170 9.94 30.09 -66.04
C ALA A 170 10.33 28.72 -65.48
N GLN A 171 11.03 27.90 -66.26
CA GLN A 171 11.56 26.59 -65.82
C GLN A 171 12.61 26.75 -64.71
N ALA A 172 13.55 27.68 -64.86
CA ALA A 172 14.57 27.96 -63.87
C ALA A 172 13.95 28.42 -62.53
N LEU A 173 12.97 29.35 -62.59
CA LEU A 173 12.24 29.80 -61.43
C LEU A 173 11.49 28.67 -60.74
N LYS A 174 10.79 27.83 -61.50
CA LYS A 174 10.09 26.66 -60.96
C LYS A 174 11.08 25.75 -60.22
N THR A 175 12.27 25.49 -60.80
CA THR A 175 13.28 24.64 -60.16
C THR A 175 13.76 25.23 -58.83
N VAL A 176 14.04 26.54 -58.78
CA VAL A 176 14.45 27.22 -57.54
C VAL A 176 13.38 27.07 -56.45
N VAL A 177 12.12 27.41 -56.80
CA VAL A 177 10.99 27.32 -55.83
C VAL A 177 10.81 25.89 -55.34
N THR A 178 10.92 24.89 -56.22
CA THR A 178 10.79 23.48 -55.81
C THR A 178 11.89 23.08 -54.85
N GLN A 179 13.16 23.42 -55.16
CA GLN A 179 14.29 23.06 -54.29
C GLN A 179 14.27 23.79 -52.93
N GLU A 180 13.82 25.05 -52.92
CA GLU A 180 13.61 25.77 -51.66
C GLU A 180 12.53 25.13 -50.81
N ALA A 181 11.37 24.76 -51.41
CA ALA A 181 10.28 24.09 -50.72
C ALA A 181 10.71 22.72 -50.17
N GLU A 182 11.44 21.92 -50.96
CA GLU A 182 11.95 20.61 -50.53
C GLU A 182 12.94 20.74 -49.36
N ALA A 183 13.83 21.73 -49.40
CA ALA A 183 14.79 21.98 -48.33
C ALA A 183 14.09 22.46 -47.04
N ALA A 184 13.08 23.33 -47.15
CA ALA A 184 12.30 23.83 -46.02
C ALA A 184 11.45 22.73 -45.39
N GLU A 185 10.74 21.96 -46.21
CA GLU A 185 9.92 20.84 -45.73
C GLU A 185 10.78 19.78 -45.01
N ALA A 186 11.93 19.41 -45.58
CA ALA A 186 12.84 18.49 -44.93
C ALA A 186 13.35 19.01 -43.56
N ALA A 187 13.57 20.33 -43.44
CA ALA A 187 13.99 20.93 -42.17
C ALA A 187 12.91 20.85 -41.12
N ILE A 188 11.63 21.15 -41.48
CA ILE A 188 10.47 21.03 -40.58
C ILE A 188 10.29 19.60 -40.13
N GLN A 189 10.40 18.62 -41.04
CA GLN A 189 10.28 17.21 -40.72
C GLN A 189 11.39 16.74 -39.78
N ILE A 190 12.63 17.19 -39.97
CA ILE A 190 13.75 16.88 -39.06
C ILE A 190 13.47 17.42 -37.66
N GLU A 191 12.97 18.65 -37.54
CA GLU A 191 12.62 19.24 -36.25
C GLU A 191 11.51 18.44 -35.54
N SER A 192 10.44 18.09 -36.24
CA SER A 192 9.37 17.29 -35.69
C SER A 192 9.85 15.88 -35.25
N LEU A 193 10.75 15.26 -36.02
CA LEU A 193 11.35 13.98 -35.63
C LEU A 193 12.25 14.10 -34.40
N SER A 194 12.94 15.23 -34.24
CA SER A 194 13.77 15.45 -33.05
C SER A 194 12.93 15.52 -31.76
N GLU A 195 11.77 16.18 -31.80
CA GLU A 195 10.83 16.21 -30.67
C GLU A 195 10.27 14.81 -30.33
N VAL A 196 9.94 14.02 -31.35
CA VAL A 196 9.48 12.64 -31.15
C VAL A 196 10.58 11.78 -30.53
N ARG A 197 11.81 11.93 -31.02
CA ARG A 197 12.97 11.22 -30.48
C ARG A 197 13.21 11.55 -29.01
N GLU A 198 13.14 12.83 -28.63
CA GLU A 198 13.32 13.26 -27.24
C GLU A 198 12.26 12.63 -26.33
N ARG A 199 10.99 12.60 -26.76
CA ARG A 199 9.91 11.92 -25.98
C ARG A 199 10.15 10.42 -25.86
N PHE A 200 10.60 9.76 -26.91
CA PHE A 200 10.96 8.33 -26.85
C PHE A 200 12.11 8.07 -25.89
N GLN A 201 13.13 8.93 -25.90
CA GLN A 201 14.26 8.84 -24.98
C GLN A 201 13.79 9.03 -23.53
N GLU A 202 12.98 10.04 -23.27
CA GLU A 202 12.41 10.31 -21.94
C GLU A 202 11.58 9.13 -21.41
N HIS A 203 10.75 8.52 -22.28
CA HIS A 203 9.99 7.33 -21.91
C HIS A 203 10.88 6.13 -21.63
N LEU A 204 11.92 5.92 -22.44
CA LEU A 204 12.90 4.87 -22.21
C LEU A 204 13.58 5.04 -20.86
N ASP A 205 14.12 6.23 -20.59
CA ASP A 205 14.86 6.55 -19.37
C ASP A 205 13.95 6.41 -18.14
N ARG A 206 12.69 6.85 -18.22
CA ARG A 206 11.70 6.69 -17.14
C ARG A 206 11.38 5.22 -16.88
N THR A 207 11.10 4.45 -17.92
CA THR A 207 10.78 3.02 -17.81
C THR A 207 11.95 2.23 -17.21
N ASP A 208 13.17 2.54 -17.60
CA ASP A 208 14.38 1.89 -17.06
C ASP A 208 14.63 2.30 -15.60
N ALA A 209 14.45 3.58 -15.28
CA ALA A 209 14.58 4.09 -13.91
C ALA A 209 13.53 3.49 -12.96
N GLU A 210 12.26 3.32 -13.39
CA GLU A 210 11.21 2.69 -12.61
C GLU A 210 11.51 1.21 -12.31
N PHE A 211 12.13 0.51 -13.24
CA PHE A 211 12.55 -0.88 -13.05
C PHE A 211 13.80 -1.01 -12.18
N ALA A 212 14.65 0.04 -12.12
CA ALA A 212 15.87 0.12 -11.32
C ALA A 212 16.81 -1.09 -11.46
N GLY A 213 16.90 -1.65 -12.67
CA GLY A 213 17.68 -2.85 -12.97
C GLY A 213 17.15 -4.11 -12.27
N GLY A 214 15.87 -4.12 -11.90
CA GLY A 214 15.21 -5.22 -11.20
C GLY A 214 15.49 -5.28 -9.69
N ARG A 215 16.03 -4.21 -9.12
CA ARG A 215 16.28 -4.10 -7.69
C ARG A 215 15.03 -3.58 -6.97
N VAL A 216 14.39 -4.44 -6.22
CA VAL A 216 13.20 -4.12 -5.42
C VAL A 216 13.63 -3.69 -4.04
N VAL A 217 13.25 -2.48 -3.62
CA VAL A 217 13.61 -1.89 -2.33
C VAL A 217 12.39 -1.69 -1.43
N ALA A 218 12.62 -1.66 -0.11
CA ALA A 218 11.60 -1.37 0.88
C ALA A 218 11.18 0.10 0.83
N PRO A 219 9.89 0.42 0.62
CA PRO A 219 9.42 1.81 0.63
C PRO A 219 9.36 2.40 2.03
N ILE A 220 9.22 1.56 3.05
CA ILE A 220 9.15 1.94 4.47
C ILE A 220 9.97 0.99 5.33
N SER A 221 10.31 1.46 6.54
CA SER A 221 10.88 0.60 7.57
C SER A 221 9.77 -0.21 8.25
N GLY A 222 10.02 -1.51 8.52
CA GLY A 222 9.00 -2.35 9.11
C GLY A 222 9.38 -3.82 9.23
N ILE A 223 8.36 -4.68 9.31
CA ILE A 223 8.51 -6.15 9.36
C ILE A 223 7.92 -6.75 8.09
N VAL A 224 8.71 -7.60 7.45
CA VAL A 224 8.28 -8.34 6.25
C VAL A 224 7.25 -9.41 6.61
N ALA A 225 6.17 -9.49 5.86
CA ALA A 225 5.14 -10.52 6.01
C ALA A 225 5.68 -11.94 5.81
N ARG A 226 4.87 -12.93 6.16
CA ARG A 226 5.26 -14.35 6.01
C ARG A 226 5.34 -14.81 4.55
N ASN A 227 4.59 -14.16 3.68
CA ASN A 227 4.50 -14.53 2.26
C ASN A 227 5.58 -13.81 1.45
N VAL A 228 6.75 -14.41 1.37
CA VAL A 228 7.87 -13.94 0.55
C VAL A 228 8.05 -14.92 -0.61
N PRO A 229 8.12 -14.47 -1.86
CA PRO A 229 8.25 -15.33 -3.03
C PRO A 229 9.60 -16.06 -3.02
N ARG A 230 9.59 -17.26 -3.60
CA ARG A 230 10.78 -18.11 -3.68
C ARG A 230 11.63 -17.73 -4.89
N ILE A 231 12.92 -17.97 -4.78
CA ILE A 231 13.85 -17.85 -5.91
C ILE A 231 13.38 -18.74 -7.07
N GLY A 232 13.35 -18.18 -8.27
CA GLY A 232 12.84 -18.83 -9.49
C GLY A 232 11.33 -18.72 -9.68
N GLN A 233 10.58 -18.22 -8.71
CA GLN A 233 9.13 -18.02 -8.84
C GLN A 233 8.85 -16.88 -9.82
N SER A 234 7.87 -17.10 -10.71
CA SER A 234 7.32 -16.05 -11.56
C SER A 234 6.10 -15.43 -10.90
N LEU A 235 6.01 -14.12 -10.92
CA LEU A 235 4.91 -13.32 -10.39
C LEU A 235 4.21 -12.60 -11.54
N ALA A 236 2.89 -12.55 -11.48
CA ALA A 236 2.09 -11.76 -12.41
C ALA A 236 2.26 -10.25 -12.14
N PRO A 237 1.94 -9.37 -13.10
CA PRO A 237 1.91 -7.93 -12.86
C PRO A 237 1.08 -7.61 -11.62
N GLU A 238 1.51 -6.59 -10.87
CA GLU A 238 0.85 -6.09 -9.64
C GLU A 238 0.78 -7.10 -8.49
N SER A 239 1.32 -8.32 -8.65
CA SER A 239 1.43 -9.26 -7.54
C SER A 239 2.46 -8.78 -6.52
N ALA A 240 2.12 -8.90 -5.23
CA ALA A 240 3.02 -8.50 -4.16
C ALA A 240 4.30 -9.34 -4.16
N ILE A 241 5.44 -8.68 -4.30
CA ILE A 241 6.78 -9.26 -4.12
C ILE A 241 7.09 -9.35 -2.63
N ALA A 242 6.67 -8.35 -1.87
CA ALA A 242 6.75 -8.35 -0.42
C ALA A 242 5.63 -7.46 0.15
N GLU A 243 5.14 -7.85 1.32
CA GLU A 243 4.29 -7.01 2.15
C GLU A 243 5.10 -6.58 3.38
N ILE A 244 5.10 -5.28 3.69
CA ILE A 244 5.83 -4.73 4.83
C ILE A 244 4.81 -4.09 5.76
N PHE A 245 4.85 -4.51 7.03
CA PHE A 245 4.03 -3.94 8.08
C PHE A 245 4.78 -2.80 8.78
N ASP A 246 4.15 -1.64 8.84
CA ASP A 246 4.68 -0.49 9.58
C ASP A 246 4.52 -0.73 11.08
N THR A 247 5.64 -0.97 11.77
CA THR A 247 5.63 -1.22 13.21
C THR A 247 5.57 0.04 14.06
N THR A 248 5.58 1.22 13.46
CA THR A 248 5.47 2.49 14.19
C THR A 248 4.03 2.83 14.53
N ASP A 249 3.06 2.37 13.74
CA ASP A 249 1.63 2.64 13.91
C ASP A 249 0.85 1.32 14.15
N LEU A 250 1.20 0.62 15.24
CA LEU A 250 0.48 -0.59 15.64
C LEU A 250 -0.88 -0.21 16.24
N TYR A 251 -1.90 -0.94 15.84
CA TYR A 251 -3.26 -0.83 16.37
C TYR A 251 -3.87 -2.21 16.65
N VAL A 252 -4.98 -2.23 17.35
CA VAL A 252 -5.75 -3.46 17.57
C VAL A 252 -7.12 -3.31 16.94
N ASP A 253 -7.48 -4.25 16.08
CA ASP A 253 -8.83 -4.40 15.59
C ASP A 253 -9.62 -5.19 16.63
N TRP A 254 -10.51 -4.51 17.35
CA TRP A 254 -11.35 -5.07 18.39
C TRP A 254 -12.71 -5.47 17.81
N TYR A 255 -13.05 -6.74 17.96
CA TYR A 255 -14.37 -7.26 17.58
C TYR A 255 -15.34 -7.05 18.74
N ILE A 256 -16.18 -6.02 18.64
CA ILE A 256 -17.15 -5.65 19.65
C ILE A 256 -18.31 -6.66 19.61
N PRO A 257 -18.61 -7.37 20.68
CA PRO A 257 -19.69 -8.34 20.68
C PRO A 257 -21.06 -7.64 20.52
N ASN A 258 -22.01 -8.34 19.90
CA ASN A 258 -23.38 -7.82 19.68
C ASN A 258 -24.18 -7.64 20.98
N TYR A 259 -23.88 -8.46 21.99
CA TYR A 259 -24.49 -8.34 23.32
C TYR A 259 -23.74 -7.28 24.13
N ARG A 260 -24.20 -6.06 24.11
CA ARG A 260 -23.58 -4.95 24.85
C ARG A 260 -24.65 -4.06 25.45
N LEU A 261 -24.42 -3.59 26.69
CA LEU A 261 -25.31 -2.65 27.37
C LEU A 261 -25.06 -1.20 26.93
N ILE A 262 -23.82 -0.86 26.63
CA ILE A 262 -23.41 0.47 26.24
C ILE A 262 -22.50 0.34 25.02
N ASP A 263 -22.79 1.13 23.99
CA ASP A 263 -21.95 1.20 22.81
C ASP A 263 -20.62 1.90 23.10
N PRO A 264 -19.49 1.32 22.70
CA PRO A 264 -18.20 2.01 22.75
C PRO A 264 -18.26 3.29 21.92
N LYS A 265 -17.53 4.30 22.38
CA LYS A 265 -17.38 5.58 21.67
C LYS A 265 -15.91 5.85 21.45
N VAL A 266 -15.60 6.58 20.39
CA VAL A 266 -14.27 7.12 20.15
C VAL A 266 -13.81 7.93 21.37
N GLY A 267 -12.57 7.72 21.80
CA GLY A 267 -11.98 8.31 23.00
C GLY A 267 -12.20 7.50 24.28
N ASN A 268 -12.96 6.38 24.26
CA ASN A 268 -13.08 5.54 25.44
C ASN A 268 -11.77 4.83 25.77
N ASN A 269 -11.40 4.86 27.06
CA ASN A 269 -10.25 4.12 27.56
C ASN A 269 -10.57 2.62 27.63
N VAL A 270 -9.65 1.83 27.10
CA VAL A 270 -9.72 0.37 27.10
C VAL A 270 -8.41 -0.23 27.59
N PHE A 271 -8.44 -1.48 28.01
CA PHE A 271 -7.27 -2.24 28.37
C PHE A 271 -7.09 -3.39 27.39
N VAL A 272 -5.93 -3.48 26.79
CA VAL A 272 -5.54 -4.61 25.96
C VAL A 272 -4.80 -5.61 26.85
N LEU A 273 -5.33 -6.82 26.94
CA LEU A 273 -4.74 -7.90 27.72
C LEU A 273 -3.94 -8.79 26.80
N PHE A 274 -2.62 -8.84 27.02
CA PHE A 274 -1.71 -9.70 26.30
C PHE A 274 -0.89 -10.54 27.28
N GLY A 275 -1.19 -11.83 27.35
CA GLY A 275 -0.63 -12.70 28.38
C GLY A 275 -1.03 -12.20 29.79
N ASN A 276 -0.04 -11.86 30.59
CA ASN A 276 -0.22 -11.35 31.96
C ASN A 276 -0.08 -9.81 32.05
N ARG A 277 -0.03 -9.11 30.90
CA ARG A 277 0.12 -7.64 30.87
C ARG A 277 -1.17 -6.95 30.49
N ARG A 278 -1.43 -5.83 31.17
CA ARG A 278 -2.52 -4.88 30.85
C ARG A 278 -1.91 -3.65 30.19
N ILE A 279 -2.28 -3.40 28.97
CA ILE A 279 -1.78 -2.31 28.16
C ILE A 279 -2.89 -1.27 28.05
N PRO A 280 -2.72 -0.05 28.55
CA PRO A 280 -3.70 1.01 28.37
C PRO A 280 -3.77 1.42 26.90
N ALA A 281 -4.97 1.62 26.42
CA ALA A 281 -5.22 2.00 25.04
C ALA A 281 -6.51 2.80 24.93
N VAL A 282 -6.76 3.41 23.79
CA VAL A 282 -7.93 4.27 23.53
C VAL A 282 -8.60 3.82 22.25
N VAL A 283 -9.93 3.85 22.23
CA VAL A 283 -10.71 3.65 21.01
C VAL A 283 -10.47 4.84 20.08
N ASP A 284 -9.80 4.61 18.98
CA ASP A 284 -9.44 5.64 17.99
C ASP A 284 -10.57 5.81 16.96
N GLU A 285 -11.08 4.71 16.44
CA GLU A 285 -12.10 4.72 15.40
C GLU A 285 -13.07 3.55 15.57
N ILE A 286 -14.31 3.74 15.16
CA ILE A 286 -15.32 2.67 15.08
C ILE A 286 -15.67 2.50 13.60
N LEU A 287 -15.29 1.36 13.04
CA LEU A 287 -15.49 1.08 11.63
C LEU A 287 -16.94 0.71 11.36
N PRO A 288 -17.56 1.20 10.27
CA PRO A 288 -18.92 0.81 9.88
C PRO A 288 -18.94 -0.58 9.20
N LEU A 289 -18.07 -1.48 9.64
CA LEU A 289 -17.88 -2.82 9.11
C LEU A 289 -18.13 -3.83 10.23
N SER A 290 -18.82 -4.92 9.89
CA SER A 290 -18.88 -6.10 10.75
C SER A 290 -17.79 -7.07 10.31
N GLY A 291 -16.95 -7.51 11.23
CA GLY A 291 -15.93 -8.51 11.00
C GLY A 291 -16.22 -9.79 11.78
N MET A 292 -15.83 -10.91 11.20
CA MET A 292 -15.71 -12.16 11.96
C MET A 292 -14.25 -12.29 12.43
N PRO A 293 -14.00 -12.67 13.68
CA PRO A 293 -12.71 -13.18 14.05
C PRO A 293 -12.37 -14.40 13.17
N GLU A 294 -11.08 -14.60 12.88
CA GLU A 294 -10.56 -15.63 11.98
C GLU A 294 -11.18 -17.01 12.15
N ALA A 295 -11.18 -17.80 11.08
CA ALA A 295 -11.78 -19.13 10.94
C ALA A 295 -11.66 -20.03 12.19
N GLY A 296 -12.77 -20.30 12.84
CA GLY A 296 -12.87 -21.15 14.03
C GLY A 296 -13.65 -20.55 15.20
N ALA A 297 -13.97 -19.26 15.15
CA ALA A 297 -14.85 -18.66 16.14
C ALA A 297 -16.33 -19.00 15.86
N PRO A 298 -17.17 -19.22 16.90
CA PRO A 298 -18.60 -19.45 16.72
C PRO A 298 -19.23 -18.31 15.92
N HIS A 299 -20.14 -18.63 15.01
CA HIS A 299 -20.87 -17.68 14.13
C HIS A 299 -21.61 -16.54 14.85
N ASP A 300 -21.73 -16.64 16.16
CA ASP A 300 -22.42 -15.67 17.04
C ASP A 300 -21.56 -14.45 17.43
N GLN A 301 -20.32 -14.36 16.92
CA GLN A 301 -19.37 -13.30 17.27
C GLN A 301 -19.14 -12.26 16.17
N SER A 302 -20.00 -12.21 15.14
CA SER A 302 -19.97 -11.11 14.19
C SER A 302 -20.33 -9.82 14.90
N GLY A 303 -19.36 -8.95 15.11
CA GLY A 303 -19.52 -7.68 15.81
C GLY A 303 -18.97 -6.53 14.98
N GLN A 304 -19.32 -5.33 15.40
CA GLN A 304 -18.71 -4.10 14.87
C GLN A 304 -17.21 -4.09 15.21
N ILE A 305 -16.38 -3.61 14.29
CA ILE A 305 -14.94 -3.51 14.51
C ILE A 305 -14.63 -2.11 15.03
N ALA A 306 -13.86 -2.02 16.11
CA ALA A 306 -13.26 -0.77 16.56
C ALA A 306 -11.74 -0.88 16.49
N ARG A 307 -11.11 0.16 16.00
CA ARG A 307 -9.66 0.32 16.02
C ARG A 307 -9.23 0.95 17.33
N ILE A 308 -8.28 0.32 17.98
CA ILE A 308 -7.73 0.74 19.25
C ILE A 308 -6.27 1.10 19.06
N ARG A 309 -5.88 2.28 19.52
CA ARG A 309 -4.48 2.73 19.49
C ARG A 309 -3.86 2.57 20.86
N PHE A 310 -2.61 2.11 20.88
CA PHE A 310 -1.83 1.97 22.11
C PHE A 310 -1.39 3.35 22.64
N ALA A 311 -1.20 3.43 23.95
CA ALA A 311 -0.54 4.59 24.54
C ALA A 311 0.95 4.65 24.11
N PRO A 312 1.53 5.86 23.89
CA PRO A 312 2.82 6.02 23.19
C PRO A 312 4.04 5.37 23.86
N ASP A 313 4.00 5.06 25.15
CA ASP A 313 5.18 4.58 25.90
C ASP A 313 5.11 3.09 26.33
N VAL A 314 4.33 2.29 25.65
CA VAL A 314 4.08 0.92 26.08
C VAL A 314 4.75 -0.10 25.15
N VAL A 315 5.28 -1.17 25.75
CA VAL A 315 5.79 -2.32 24.99
C VAL A 315 4.64 -2.95 24.21
N ASN A 316 4.69 -2.81 22.90
CA ASN A 316 3.66 -3.31 22.00
C ASN A 316 3.68 -4.85 21.91
N PRO A 317 2.53 -5.50 21.86
CA PRO A 317 2.46 -6.93 21.56
C PRO A 317 2.93 -7.22 20.13
N ALA A 318 3.25 -8.48 19.87
CA ALA A 318 3.68 -8.91 18.55
C ALA A 318 2.57 -8.72 17.52
N LEU A 319 2.93 -8.38 16.28
CA LEU A 319 2.03 -8.31 15.14
C LEU A 319 1.27 -9.64 14.97
N ASN A 320 0.00 -9.56 14.59
CA ASN A 320 -0.93 -10.69 14.46
C ASN A 320 -1.17 -11.47 15.78
N ALA A 321 -0.80 -10.90 16.94
CA ALA A 321 -1.14 -11.49 18.22
C ALA A 321 -2.64 -11.33 18.50
N THR A 322 -3.26 -12.41 18.96
CA THR A 322 -4.61 -12.35 19.49
C THR A 322 -4.56 -11.79 20.91
N VAL A 323 -5.34 -10.78 21.18
CA VAL A 323 -5.45 -10.08 22.46
C VAL A 323 -6.90 -10.06 22.93
N ARG A 324 -7.10 -9.84 24.22
CA ARG A 324 -8.44 -9.56 24.78
C ARG A 324 -8.52 -8.09 25.13
N ILE A 325 -9.64 -7.47 24.79
CA ILE A 325 -9.89 -6.06 25.10
C ILE A 325 -10.95 -6.00 26.20
N HIS A 326 -10.71 -5.18 27.20
CA HIS A 326 -11.66 -4.89 28.27
C HIS A 326 -11.91 -3.38 28.32
N MET A 327 -13.17 -3.00 28.18
CA MET A 327 -13.66 -1.64 28.39
C MET A 327 -14.54 -1.60 29.61
N HIS A 328 -14.22 -0.77 30.61
CA HIS A 328 -15.09 -0.57 31.76
C HIS A 328 -16.17 0.46 31.44
N TYR A 329 -17.42 0.16 31.78
CA TYR A 329 -18.54 1.07 31.53
C TYR A 329 -18.49 2.35 32.37
N SER A 330 -17.78 2.35 33.51
CA SER A 330 -17.65 3.49 34.39
C SER A 330 -16.23 3.60 34.95
N THR A 331 -15.68 4.82 34.98
CA THR A 331 -14.37 5.08 35.58
C THR A 331 -14.33 4.81 37.09
N ILE A 332 -15.47 4.95 37.79
CA ILE A 332 -15.60 4.63 39.22
C ILE A 332 -15.53 3.11 39.42
N VAL A 333 -16.21 2.35 38.58
CA VAL A 333 -16.20 0.88 38.63
C VAL A 333 -14.83 0.34 38.23
N ALA A 334 -14.16 0.96 37.25
CA ALA A 334 -12.80 0.60 36.87
C ALA A 334 -11.81 0.78 38.02
N ARG A 335 -11.90 1.87 38.76
CA ARG A 335 -11.07 2.13 39.96
C ARG A 335 -11.38 1.14 41.10
N ALA A 336 -12.64 0.86 41.35
CA ALA A 336 -13.03 -0.13 42.36
C ALA A 336 -12.58 -1.55 41.98
N ALA A 337 -12.74 -1.95 40.71
CA ALA A 337 -12.26 -3.24 40.20
C ALA A 337 -10.73 -3.35 40.26
N ALA A 338 -10.00 -2.31 39.90
CA ALA A 338 -8.55 -2.26 40.03
C ALA A 338 -8.07 -2.39 41.49
N ALA A 339 -8.74 -1.67 42.41
CA ALA A 339 -8.41 -1.74 43.84
C ALA A 339 -8.71 -3.15 44.40
N LEU A 340 -9.75 -3.81 43.93
CA LEU A 340 -10.11 -5.17 44.37
C LEU A 340 -9.13 -6.21 43.83
N VAL A 341 -8.66 -6.05 42.58
CA VAL A 341 -7.63 -6.92 41.99
C VAL A 341 -6.29 -6.73 42.70
N ASP A 342 -5.92 -5.49 43.05
CA ASP A 342 -4.73 -5.20 43.83
C ASP A 342 -4.79 -5.77 45.25
N PHE A 343 -5.97 -5.67 45.90
CA PHE A 343 -6.20 -6.26 47.21
C PHE A 343 -6.12 -7.79 47.21
N LEU A 344 -6.59 -8.44 46.17
CA LEU A 344 -6.52 -9.90 46.00
C LEU A 344 -5.18 -10.44 45.54
N GLY A 345 -4.21 -9.57 45.27
CA GLY A 345 -2.88 -9.97 44.78
C GLY A 345 -2.87 -10.65 43.41
N LEU A 346 -3.91 -10.45 42.62
CA LEU A 346 -4.09 -11.04 41.29
C LEU A 346 -3.46 -10.16 40.19
N ARG A 347 -2.24 -9.67 40.45
CA ARG A 347 -1.42 -8.93 39.46
C ARG A 347 -0.71 -9.88 38.53
#